data_859b590843ceb5001093abf5b16b7b40
#
_entry.id   859b590843ceb5001093abf5b16b7b40
#
_cell.length_a   1.000
_cell.length_b   1.000
_cell.length_c   1.000
_cell.angle_alpha   90.00
_cell.angle_beta   90.00
_cell.angle_gamma   90.00
#
_symmetry.space_group_name_H-M   'P 1'
#
loop_
_entity.id
_entity.type
_entity.pdbx_description
1 polymer ?
#
loop_
_entity_poly.entity_id
_entity_poly.type
_entity_poly.pdbx_seq_one_letter_code
_entity_poly.pdbx_strand_id
1 'polypeptide(L)'
;MRTGIDVLRKVLGFSLLVLASLAQAQEKEANLAFEISDVIVQAGETYRGSIHVPTGDDEIESKIPITVHNGTYSGPTLTLIAGIHGSEYAPILAMQYLARQIDPTHLTGTIVIVHIANLPAFVGRTIYFGPNDLKNLNRSFPGSLNGSVTERIAFVLTQQIIKRSDFVIDIHAGDGNESLRPSYSAYYAEAGGEEVIRLSRRIAIAFGLKTIVLFSGSYDSVEDAIYTSSQAVTLGIPAIDVESGERGLIDGQYVDPSIVGVINVMRELEMIDGSPESNENPLFISDRVCLKSGDNGIWSPDSLVKTGDYINAGTRLGVISDYHGTELETITAPESGVLLVFIVTPPINKGEDIAVIGKLSAERDL
;
A
#
# COMPACT_ATOMS: atom_id res chain seq x y z
N MET A 1 35.53 -43.67 51.36
CA MET A 1 36.19 -42.99 50.24
C MET A 1 35.36 -43.10 48.98
N ARG A 2 34.16 -42.45 48.91
CA ARG A 2 33.32 -42.44 47.69
C ARG A 2 32.43 -41.16 47.69
N THR A 3 32.99 -39.99 47.92
CA THR A 3 32.26 -38.72 47.93
C THR A 3 32.96 -37.54 47.22
N GLY A 4 34.14 -37.77 46.59
CA GLY A 4 34.89 -36.68 45.96
C GLY A 4 34.81 -36.62 44.41
N ILE A 5 34.35 -37.71 43.76
CA ILE A 5 34.39 -37.81 42.28
C ILE A 5 33.07 -37.34 41.65
N ASP A 6 31.95 -37.36 42.36
CA ASP A 6 30.63 -36.94 41.82
C ASP A 6 30.42 -35.40 41.82
N VAL A 7 31.14 -34.68 42.67
CA VAL A 7 31.08 -33.21 42.69
C VAL A 7 31.85 -32.59 41.51
N LEU A 8 32.99 -33.25 41.13
CA LEU A 8 33.79 -32.73 40.03
C LEU A 8 33.14 -32.93 38.64
N ARG A 9 32.32 -33.99 38.48
CA ARG A 9 31.56 -34.25 37.25
C ARG A 9 30.38 -33.27 37.05
N LYS A 10 29.76 -32.82 38.13
CA LYS A 10 28.66 -31.85 38.03
C LYS A 10 29.13 -30.43 37.74
N VAL A 11 30.34 -30.03 38.18
CA VAL A 11 30.90 -28.72 37.92
C VAL A 11 31.44 -28.61 36.48
N LEU A 12 32.01 -29.69 35.94
CA LEU A 12 32.47 -29.72 34.52
C LEU A 12 31.33 -29.85 33.52
N GLY A 13 30.19 -30.44 33.90
CA GLY A 13 28.99 -30.51 33.06
C GLY A 13 28.25 -29.17 32.95
N PHE A 14 28.32 -28.33 33.97
CA PHE A 14 27.68 -27.02 33.98
C PHE A 14 28.47 -25.96 33.22
N SER A 15 29.80 -26.11 33.18
CA SER A 15 30.69 -25.15 32.43
C SER A 15 30.66 -25.39 30.91
N LEU A 16 30.33 -26.62 30.46
CA LEU A 16 30.18 -26.89 28.99
C LEU A 16 28.81 -26.50 28.44
N LEU A 17 27.77 -26.40 29.28
CA LEU A 17 26.44 -25.95 28.85
C LEU A 17 26.30 -24.42 28.80
N VAL A 18 27.15 -23.68 29.52
CA VAL A 18 27.17 -22.20 29.48
C VAL A 18 27.97 -21.68 28.28
N LEU A 19 28.88 -22.49 27.72
CA LEU A 19 29.66 -22.12 26.52
C LEU A 19 28.95 -22.41 25.18
N ALA A 20 27.81 -23.14 25.21
CA ALA A 20 27.04 -23.45 24.01
C ALA A 20 25.89 -22.43 23.73
N SER A 21 25.74 -21.39 24.55
CA SER A 21 24.76 -20.29 24.34
C SER A 21 25.39 -18.95 23.97
N LEU A 22 26.62 -18.93 23.54
CA LEU A 22 27.14 -17.87 22.68
C LEU A 22 26.55 -18.16 21.28
N ALA A 23 25.28 -17.77 21.10
CA ALA A 23 24.73 -17.61 19.79
C ALA A 23 25.77 -16.81 18.99
N GLN A 24 26.29 -17.41 17.91
CA GLN A 24 27.04 -16.68 16.93
C GLN A 24 26.16 -15.52 16.52
N ALA A 25 26.45 -14.33 17.01
CA ALA A 25 25.97 -13.11 16.39
C ALA A 25 26.56 -13.16 14.99
N GLN A 26 25.76 -13.55 14.03
CA GLN A 26 26.15 -13.56 12.63
C GLN A 26 26.48 -12.09 12.34
N GLU A 27 27.75 -11.78 12.08
CA GLU A 27 28.13 -10.42 11.72
C GLU A 27 27.28 -10.01 10.51
N LYS A 28 26.39 -9.03 10.72
CA LYS A 28 25.59 -8.51 9.62
C LYS A 28 26.54 -7.88 8.60
N GLU A 29 26.40 -8.28 7.34
CA GLU A 29 27.19 -7.74 6.25
C GLU A 29 26.86 -6.24 6.08
N ALA A 30 27.89 -5.42 5.79
CA ALA A 30 27.69 -4.00 5.55
C ALA A 30 26.89 -3.78 4.25
N ASN A 31 25.97 -2.83 4.26
CA ASN A 31 25.19 -2.50 3.07
C ASN A 31 26.07 -1.80 2.02
N LEU A 32 25.63 -1.90 0.77
CA LEU A 32 26.24 -1.16 -0.34
C LEU A 32 25.62 0.24 -0.46
N ALA A 33 26.28 1.13 -1.20
CA ALA A 33 25.69 2.39 -1.60
C ALA A 33 24.44 2.14 -2.47
N PHE A 34 23.37 2.85 -2.21
CA PHE A 34 22.11 2.74 -2.95
C PHE A 34 22.04 3.85 -3.99
N GLU A 35 21.83 3.46 -5.25
CA GLU A 35 21.74 4.38 -6.38
C GLU A 35 20.28 4.55 -6.81
N ILE A 36 19.80 5.79 -6.85
CA ILE A 36 18.46 6.12 -7.34
C ILE A 36 18.52 7.42 -8.15
N SER A 37 18.07 7.40 -9.42
CA SER A 37 18.26 8.51 -10.34
C SER A 37 19.75 8.92 -10.45
N ASP A 38 20.08 10.16 -10.17
CA ASP A 38 21.42 10.74 -10.14
C ASP A 38 22.03 10.82 -8.72
N VAL A 39 21.40 10.17 -7.75
CA VAL A 39 21.78 10.23 -6.34
C VAL A 39 22.38 8.90 -5.88
N ILE A 40 23.48 8.99 -5.13
CA ILE A 40 24.11 7.86 -4.41
C ILE A 40 23.98 8.12 -2.92
N VAL A 41 23.34 7.20 -2.19
CA VAL A 41 23.17 7.26 -0.74
C VAL A 41 24.08 6.21 -0.10
N GLN A 42 25.04 6.64 0.72
CA GLN A 42 25.95 5.71 1.38
C GLN A 42 25.24 4.91 2.49
N ALA A 43 25.81 3.75 2.87
CA ALA A 43 25.31 2.97 3.99
C ALA A 43 25.29 3.79 5.29
N GLY A 44 24.20 3.69 6.05
CA GLY A 44 23.96 4.49 7.27
C GLY A 44 23.52 5.93 7.02
N GLU A 45 23.26 6.34 5.78
CA GLU A 45 22.87 7.71 5.44
C GLU A 45 21.41 7.85 5.02
N THR A 46 20.93 9.07 5.08
CA THR A 46 19.59 9.48 4.62
C THR A 46 19.70 10.56 3.55
N TYR A 47 19.06 10.34 2.41
CA TYR A 47 18.83 11.36 1.39
C TYR A 47 17.37 11.86 1.46
N ARG A 48 17.19 13.18 1.31
CA ARG A 48 15.88 13.82 1.15
C ARG A 48 15.93 14.77 -0.03
N GLY A 49 15.09 14.51 -1.02
CA GLY A 49 15.08 15.29 -2.25
C GLY A 49 13.91 14.94 -3.16
N SER A 50 14.11 15.07 -4.45
CA SER A 50 13.09 14.74 -5.45
C SER A 50 13.73 14.12 -6.68
N ILE A 51 13.04 13.16 -7.29
CA ILE A 51 13.37 12.70 -8.64
C ILE A 51 12.69 13.62 -9.64
N HIS A 52 13.45 14.11 -10.60
CA HIS A 52 12.91 14.93 -11.69
C HIS A 52 12.11 14.07 -12.67
N VAL A 53 10.93 14.55 -13.03
CA VAL A 53 10.14 13.98 -14.13
C VAL A 53 10.44 14.79 -15.38
N PRO A 54 11.02 14.19 -16.43
CA PRO A 54 11.40 14.91 -17.63
C PRO A 54 10.23 15.67 -18.26
N THR A 55 10.48 16.88 -18.71
CA THR A 55 9.51 17.70 -19.44
C THR A 55 9.23 17.07 -20.81
N GLY A 56 7.96 17.00 -21.19
CA GLY A 56 7.51 16.55 -22.51
C GLY A 56 7.07 17.68 -23.41
N ASP A 57 6.38 17.35 -24.50
CA ASP A 57 5.84 18.31 -25.46
C ASP A 57 4.80 19.26 -24.85
N ASP A 58 4.22 18.89 -23.71
CA ASP A 58 3.27 19.71 -22.93
C ASP A 58 3.96 20.81 -22.10
N GLU A 59 5.28 20.86 -22.09
CA GLU A 59 6.12 21.77 -21.30
C GLU A 59 5.85 21.78 -19.80
N ILE A 60 5.17 20.72 -19.27
CA ILE A 60 4.83 20.61 -17.86
C ILE A 60 5.99 19.95 -17.10
N GLU A 61 6.55 20.69 -16.16
CA GLU A 61 7.54 20.16 -15.22
C GLU A 61 6.86 19.46 -14.04
N SER A 62 7.44 18.36 -13.59
CA SER A 62 7.03 17.68 -12.37
C SER A 62 8.22 17.06 -11.66
N LYS A 63 8.01 16.68 -10.41
CA LYS A 63 9.00 15.98 -9.57
C LYS A 63 8.30 15.07 -8.58
N ILE A 64 8.99 14.04 -8.15
CA ILE A 64 8.52 13.08 -7.15
C ILE A 64 9.35 13.26 -5.88
N PRO A 65 8.78 13.83 -4.81
CA PRO A 65 9.46 13.98 -3.52
C PRO A 65 9.73 12.62 -2.88
N ILE A 66 11.00 12.36 -2.54
CA ILE A 66 11.43 11.09 -1.93
C ILE A 66 12.29 11.31 -0.68
N THR A 67 12.28 10.31 0.19
CA THR A 67 13.32 10.07 1.20
C THR A 67 13.88 8.67 0.99
N VAL A 68 15.20 8.53 1.04
CA VAL A 68 15.89 7.24 1.03
C VAL A 68 16.67 7.09 2.32
N HIS A 69 16.38 6.05 3.09
CA HIS A 69 17.20 5.62 4.22
C HIS A 69 17.97 4.37 3.77
N ASN A 70 19.26 4.52 3.54
CA ASN A 70 20.12 3.39 3.23
C ASN A 70 20.74 2.87 4.52
N GLY A 71 20.28 1.71 4.96
CA GLY A 71 20.69 1.11 6.24
C GLY A 71 22.16 0.75 6.29
N THR A 72 22.70 0.61 7.50
CA THR A 72 24.09 0.19 7.72
C THR A 72 24.34 -1.23 7.28
N TYR A 73 23.33 -2.11 7.39
CA TYR A 73 23.47 -3.54 7.12
C TYR A 73 22.72 -3.94 5.85
N SER A 74 23.29 -4.91 5.11
CA SER A 74 22.72 -5.47 3.89
C SER A 74 21.36 -6.14 4.17
N GLY A 75 20.39 -5.89 3.31
CA GLY A 75 19.03 -6.42 3.41
C GLY A 75 18.15 -5.96 2.25
N PRO A 76 16.84 -6.19 2.32
CA PRO A 76 15.94 -5.88 1.22
C PRO A 76 15.72 -4.36 1.05
N THR A 77 15.32 -3.98 -0.16
CA THR A 77 14.82 -2.63 -0.48
C THR A 77 13.30 -2.64 -0.40
N LEU A 78 12.75 -1.95 0.60
CA LEU A 78 11.33 -1.73 0.77
C LEU A 78 10.95 -0.34 0.24
N THR A 79 10.06 -0.30 -0.75
CA THR A 79 9.53 0.95 -1.27
C THR A 79 8.11 1.20 -0.78
N LEU A 80 7.88 2.41 -0.26
CA LEU A 80 6.60 2.91 0.20
C LEU A 80 6.16 4.02 -0.74
N ILE A 81 4.97 3.89 -1.34
CA ILE A 81 4.43 4.87 -2.27
C ILE A 81 3.15 5.45 -1.69
N ALA A 82 3.05 6.77 -1.60
CA ALA A 82 1.85 7.48 -1.22
C ALA A 82 1.55 8.64 -2.20
N GLY A 83 0.31 9.10 -2.21
CA GLY A 83 -0.11 10.22 -3.03
C GLY A 83 -0.15 9.91 -4.53
N ILE A 84 -0.47 8.69 -4.90
CA ILE A 84 -0.87 8.32 -6.27
C ILE A 84 -2.11 9.12 -6.67
N HIS A 85 -3.10 9.22 -5.77
CA HIS A 85 -4.17 10.19 -5.86
C HIS A 85 -3.89 11.37 -4.93
N GLY A 86 -4.15 12.58 -5.43
CA GLY A 86 -3.69 13.81 -4.77
C GLY A 86 -4.46 14.19 -3.52
N SER A 87 -5.67 13.68 -3.30
CA SER A 87 -6.52 13.99 -2.15
C SER A 87 -6.51 12.92 -1.03
N GLU A 88 -5.71 11.89 -1.17
CA GLU A 88 -5.50 10.86 -0.15
C GLU A 88 -4.44 11.31 0.86
N TYR A 89 -4.81 12.19 1.78
CA TYR A 89 -3.83 12.89 2.62
C TYR A 89 -3.30 12.05 3.78
N ALA A 90 -4.06 11.09 4.33
CA ALA A 90 -3.62 10.32 5.48
C ALA A 90 -2.33 9.52 5.21
N PRO A 91 -2.19 8.74 4.11
CA PRO A 91 -0.94 8.08 3.77
C PRO A 91 0.22 9.05 3.53
N ILE A 92 -0.02 10.21 2.92
CA ILE A 92 1.02 11.22 2.72
C ILE A 92 1.62 11.68 4.07
N LEU A 93 0.76 11.94 5.06
CA LEU A 93 1.20 12.34 6.40
C LEU A 93 1.89 11.20 7.15
N ALA A 94 1.41 9.96 7.00
CA ALA A 94 2.05 8.78 7.56
C ALA A 94 3.49 8.62 7.03
N MET A 95 3.70 8.77 5.73
CA MET A 95 5.03 8.70 5.12
C MET A 95 5.95 9.83 5.57
N GLN A 96 5.42 11.04 5.74
CA GLN A 96 6.20 12.16 6.30
C GLN A 96 6.60 11.91 7.76
N TYR A 97 5.75 11.25 8.55
CA TYR A 97 6.07 10.88 9.91
C TYR A 97 7.18 9.83 9.95
N LEU A 98 7.00 8.72 9.22
CA LEU A 98 7.98 7.62 9.14
C LEU A 98 9.36 8.10 8.68
N ALA A 99 9.42 8.94 7.66
CA ALA A 99 10.68 9.49 7.15
C ALA A 99 11.50 10.29 8.18
N ARG A 100 10.88 10.72 9.27
CA ARG A 100 11.57 11.42 10.37
C ARG A 100 11.96 10.50 11.53
N GLN A 101 11.34 9.32 11.63
CA GLN A 101 11.54 8.39 12.75
C GLN A 101 12.56 7.30 12.43
N ILE A 102 12.76 6.97 11.15
CA ILE A 102 13.68 5.92 10.74
C ILE A 102 15.11 6.40 10.89
N ASP A 103 15.90 5.64 11.66
CA ASP A 103 17.34 5.85 11.82
C ASP A 103 18.10 4.83 10.94
N PRO A 104 18.78 5.26 9.87
CA PRO A 104 19.49 4.36 8.98
C PRO A 104 20.66 3.62 9.64
N THR A 105 21.19 4.13 10.77
CA THR A 105 22.28 3.45 11.48
C THR A 105 21.88 2.15 12.15
N HIS A 106 20.57 1.95 12.40
CA HIS A 106 20.00 0.74 12.97
C HIS A 106 19.16 -0.06 11.96
N LEU A 107 19.18 0.33 10.69
CA LEU A 107 18.38 -0.29 9.63
C LEU A 107 19.16 -1.38 8.90
N THR A 108 18.50 -2.49 8.59
CA THR A 108 18.95 -3.54 7.68
C THR A 108 18.22 -3.35 6.34
N GLY A 109 18.97 -3.26 5.24
CA GLY A 109 18.42 -2.96 3.92
C GLY A 109 18.16 -1.47 3.68
N THR A 110 17.31 -1.16 2.72
CA THR A 110 17.02 0.21 2.26
C THR A 110 15.54 0.49 2.28
N ILE A 111 15.13 1.68 2.71
CA ILE A 111 13.76 2.16 2.59
C ILE A 111 13.71 3.34 1.64
N VAL A 112 12.90 3.22 0.60
CA VAL A 112 12.58 4.31 -0.32
C VAL A 112 11.15 4.78 -0.03
N ILE A 113 10.99 6.04 0.35
CA ILE A 113 9.68 6.64 0.63
C ILE A 113 9.35 7.65 -0.46
N VAL A 114 8.34 7.36 -1.25
CA VAL A 114 7.69 8.32 -2.15
C VAL A 114 6.60 9.03 -1.36
N HIS A 115 6.81 10.31 -1.06
CA HIS A 115 5.87 11.08 -0.24
C HIS A 115 4.59 11.44 -0.98
N ILE A 116 4.74 11.86 -2.22
CA ILE A 116 3.63 12.28 -3.09
C ILE A 116 4.02 11.89 -4.51
N ALA A 117 3.46 10.80 -5.01
CA ALA A 117 3.73 10.31 -6.35
C ALA A 117 3.20 11.27 -7.43
N ASN A 118 1.98 11.77 -7.25
CA ASN A 118 1.30 12.69 -8.17
C ASN A 118 1.26 14.12 -7.59
N LEU A 119 2.40 14.79 -7.60
CA LEU A 119 2.50 16.16 -7.07
C LEU A 119 1.54 17.14 -7.76
N PRO A 120 1.32 17.10 -9.09
CA PRO A 120 0.33 17.93 -9.75
C PRO A 120 -1.09 17.76 -9.21
N ALA A 121 -1.54 16.51 -9.00
CA ALA A 121 -2.87 16.23 -8.44
C ALA A 121 -3.00 16.72 -6.99
N PHE A 122 -1.97 16.54 -6.16
CA PHE A 122 -1.94 17.03 -4.79
C PHE A 122 -2.06 18.56 -4.72
N VAL A 123 -1.24 19.29 -5.48
CA VAL A 123 -1.28 20.75 -5.52
C VAL A 123 -2.59 21.26 -6.14
N GLY A 124 -3.07 20.56 -7.16
CA GLY A 124 -4.35 20.85 -7.85
C GLY A 124 -5.58 20.53 -6.99
N ARG A 125 -5.44 19.76 -5.91
CA ARG A 125 -6.56 19.28 -5.07
C ARG A 125 -7.61 18.53 -5.89
N THR A 126 -7.16 17.69 -6.81
CA THR A 126 -8.03 16.92 -7.70
C THR A 126 -8.27 15.54 -7.11
N ILE A 127 -9.47 15.02 -7.35
CA ILE A 127 -9.87 13.66 -7.02
C ILE A 127 -9.51 12.76 -8.21
N TYR A 128 -8.78 11.67 -7.99
CA TYR A 128 -8.33 10.66 -8.97
C TYR A 128 -7.43 11.17 -10.10
N PHE A 129 -7.71 12.32 -10.68
CA PHE A 129 -7.15 12.72 -11.96
C PHE A 129 -6.08 13.82 -11.83
N GLY A 130 -5.03 13.74 -12.66
CA GLY A 130 -4.10 14.83 -12.84
C GLY A 130 -4.80 16.06 -13.44
N PRO A 131 -4.55 17.28 -12.91
CA PRO A 131 -5.24 18.48 -13.38
C PRO A 131 -4.84 18.91 -14.79
N ASN A 132 -3.71 18.42 -15.31
CA ASN A 132 -3.12 18.84 -16.56
C ASN A 132 -3.62 18.02 -17.76
N ASP A 133 -3.85 16.72 -17.57
CA ASP A 133 -4.15 15.77 -18.65
C ASP A 133 -5.40 14.92 -18.38
N LEU A 134 -6.03 15.10 -17.21
CA LEU A 134 -7.22 14.38 -16.76
C LEU A 134 -7.04 12.85 -16.75
N LYS A 135 -5.80 12.38 -16.58
CA LYS A 135 -5.49 10.95 -16.44
C LYS A 135 -5.38 10.56 -14.97
N ASN A 136 -5.81 9.33 -14.68
CA ASN A 136 -5.59 8.71 -13.39
C ASN A 136 -4.21 8.04 -13.38
N LEU A 137 -3.32 8.45 -12.46
CA LEU A 137 -1.98 7.88 -12.36
C LEU A 137 -2.04 6.37 -12.12
N ASN A 138 -2.97 5.92 -11.25
CA ASN A 138 -3.18 4.48 -10.99
C ASN A 138 -3.94 3.75 -12.12
N ARG A 139 -3.90 4.27 -13.34
CA ARG A 139 -4.37 3.65 -14.59
C ARG A 139 -3.38 3.92 -15.73
N SER A 140 -2.18 4.43 -15.40
CA SER A 140 -1.22 4.93 -16.38
C SER A 140 0.11 4.19 -16.38
N PHE A 141 0.26 3.14 -15.55
CA PHE A 141 1.46 2.30 -15.54
C PHE A 141 1.50 1.38 -16.78
N PRO A 142 2.70 1.03 -17.28
CA PRO A 142 4.04 1.39 -16.82
C PRO A 142 4.47 2.80 -17.15
N GLY A 143 3.63 3.58 -17.81
CA GLY A 143 3.91 4.94 -18.26
C GLY A 143 4.71 5.03 -19.55
N SER A 144 4.95 6.26 -19.99
CA SER A 144 5.72 6.56 -21.21
C SER A 144 6.49 7.87 -21.05
N LEU A 145 7.77 7.85 -21.39
CA LEU A 145 8.61 9.06 -21.36
C LEU A 145 8.13 10.15 -22.34
N ASN A 146 7.53 9.72 -23.44
CA ASN A 146 7.00 10.61 -24.49
C ASN A 146 5.50 10.88 -24.32
N GLY A 147 4.92 10.49 -23.20
CA GLY A 147 3.51 10.68 -22.88
C GLY A 147 3.22 12.01 -22.18
N SER A 148 1.98 12.16 -21.73
CA SER A 148 1.55 13.28 -20.89
C SER A 148 2.26 13.26 -19.52
N VAL A 149 2.12 14.34 -18.74
CA VAL A 149 2.78 14.44 -17.42
C VAL A 149 2.47 13.26 -16.51
N THR A 150 1.22 12.77 -16.47
CA THR A 150 0.83 11.60 -15.68
C THR A 150 1.53 10.33 -16.17
N GLU A 151 1.62 10.11 -17.48
CA GLU A 151 2.34 8.95 -18.04
C GLU A 151 3.85 9.03 -17.81
N ARG A 152 4.44 10.21 -17.82
CA ARG A 152 5.87 10.40 -17.49
C ARG A 152 6.14 10.14 -16.00
N ILE A 153 5.23 10.56 -15.11
CA ILE A 153 5.30 10.22 -13.67
C ILE A 153 5.27 8.70 -13.48
N ALA A 154 4.31 8.00 -14.10
CA ALA A 154 4.22 6.54 -14.06
C ALA A 154 5.50 5.87 -14.58
N PHE A 155 6.06 6.37 -15.69
CA PHE A 155 7.32 5.87 -16.25
C PHE A 155 8.49 6.03 -15.26
N VAL A 156 8.64 7.20 -14.64
CA VAL A 156 9.71 7.45 -13.67
C VAL A 156 9.54 6.55 -12.43
N LEU A 157 8.31 6.43 -11.90
CA LEU A 157 8.01 5.50 -10.81
C LEU A 157 8.39 4.06 -11.16
N THR A 158 8.00 3.59 -12.34
CA THR A 158 8.29 2.23 -12.80
C THR A 158 9.79 2.00 -12.97
N GLN A 159 10.48 2.88 -13.71
CA GLN A 159 11.86 2.62 -14.14
C GLN A 159 12.88 2.94 -13.05
N GLN A 160 12.64 3.98 -12.23
CA GLN A 160 13.64 4.46 -11.29
C GLN A 160 13.37 4.06 -9.85
N ILE A 161 12.15 3.64 -9.51
CA ILE A 161 11.75 3.28 -8.15
C ILE A 161 11.33 1.82 -8.08
N ILE A 162 10.20 1.44 -8.70
CA ILE A 162 9.64 0.08 -8.57
C ILE A 162 10.66 -0.99 -8.95
N LYS A 163 11.34 -0.85 -10.10
CA LYS A 163 12.34 -1.82 -10.57
C LYS A 163 13.58 -1.95 -9.67
N ARG A 164 13.76 -1.10 -8.68
CA ARG A 164 14.85 -1.16 -7.69
C ARG A 164 14.42 -1.73 -6.34
N SER A 165 13.17 -2.13 -6.24
CA SER A 165 12.55 -2.60 -5.01
C SER A 165 12.56 -4.12 -4.93
N ASP A 166 12.75 -4.66 -3.73
CA ASP A 166 12.47 -6.06 -3.42
C ASP A 166 11.04 -6.24 -2.94
N PHE A 167 10.44 -5.19 -2.36
CA PHE A 167 9.05 -5.12 -1.90
C PHE A 167 8.47 -3.73 -2.14
N VAL A 168 7.17 -3.68 -2.47
CA VAL A 168 6.43 -2.42 -2.67
C VAL A 168 5.17 -2.40 -1.81
N ILE A 169 4.92 -1.29 -1.15
CA ILE A 169 3.63 -0.99 -0.51
C ILE A 169 3.07 0.28 -1.14
N ASP A 170 1.97 0.14 -1.86
CA ASP A 170 1.19 1.25 -2.40
C ASP A 170 0.12 1.64 -1.39
N ILE A 171 0.20 2.86 -0.84
CA ILE A 171 -0.60 3.26 0.30
C ILE A 171 -1.60 4.32 -0.14
N HIS A 172 -2.87 3.94 -0.09
CA HIS A 172 -4.04 4.69 -0.46
C HIS A 172 -4.95 4.99 0.73
N ALA A 173 -5.95 5.81 0.48
CA ALA A 173 -7.09 6.08 1.35
C ALA A 173 -8.29 6.43 0.48
N GLY A 174 -9.50 6.40 1.03
CA GLY A 174 -10.66 6.95 0.31
C GLY A 174 -10.45 8.42 -0.03
N ASP A 175 -10.60 8.74 -1.30
CA ASP A 175 -10.54 10.08 -1.85
C ASP A 175 -11.58 11.02 -1.21
N GLY A 176 -11.54 12.31 -1.53
CA GLY A 176 -12.40 13.34 -0.93
C GLY A 176 -13.91 13.08 -1.02
N ASN A 177 -14.34 12.25 -1.95
CA ASN A 177 -15.73 11.84 -2.17
C ASN A 177 -16.07 10.43 -1.65
N GLU A 178 -15.08 9.68 -1.11
CA GLU A 178 -15.24 8.29 -0.71
C GLU A 178 -15.22 8.09 0.80
N SER A 179 -16.24 7.41 1.33
CA SER A 179 -16.12 6.70 2.60
C SER A 179 -15.55 5.32 2.34
N LEU A 180 -14.50 4.96 3.08
CA LEU A 180 -13.78 3.70 2.93
C LEU A 180 -13.55 3.09 4.31
N ARG A 181 -14.20 1.95 4.58
CA ARG A 181 -14.07 1.17 5.81
C ARG A 181 -14.43 -0.30 5.58
N PRO A 182 -13.90 -1.23 6.35
CA PRO A 182 -12.74 -1.06 7.24
C PRO A 182 -11.49 -0.77 6.42
N SER A 183 -10.44 -0.22 7.07
CA SER A 183 -9.11 -0.20 6.44
C SER A 183 -8.66 -1.62 6.14
N TYR A 184 -8.00 -1.83 5.00
CA TYR A 184 -7.56 -3.15 4.57
C TYR A 184 -6.19 -3.11 3.89
N SER A 185 -5.48 -4.22 3.93
CA SER A 185 -4.39 -4.51 3.00
C SER A 185 -4.91 -5.41 1.88
N ALA A 186 -4.32 -5.32 0.70
CA ALA A 186 -4.71 -6.15 -0.42
C ALA A 186 -3.49 -6.68 -1.18
N TYR A 187 -3.65 -7.85 -1.82
CA TYR A 187 -2.64 -8.41 -2.71
C TYR A 187 -3.27 -9.11 -3.90
N TYR A 188 -2.51 -9.23 -4.99
CA TYR A 188 -2.94 -9.99 -6.17
C TYR A 188 -2.76 -11.49 -5.92
N ALA A 189 -3.85 -12.24 -5.97
CA ALA A 189 -3.86 -13.68 -5.73
C ALA A 189 -3.52 -14.53 -6.99
N GLU A 190 -3.45 -13.90 -8.16
CA GLU A 190 -3.30 -14.59 -9.44
C GLU A 190 -2.17 -14.03 -10.32
N ALA A 191 -1.41 -13.01 -9.86
CA ALA A 191 -0.39 -12.33 -10.65
C ALA A 191 1.02 -12.46 -10.03
N GLY A 192 2.06 -12.46 -10.88
CA GLY A 192 3.46 -12.46 -10.48
C GLY A 192 4.08 -13.84 -10.20
N GLY A 193 3.28 -14.92 -10.20
CA GLY A 193 3.72 -16.28 -9.90
C GLY A 193 3.73 -16.62 -8.39
N GLU A 194 3.87 -17.91 -8.09
CA GLU A 194 3.69 -18.46 -6.73
C GLU A 194 4.50 -17.74 -5.63
N GLU A 195 5.76 -17.45 -5.89
CA GLU A 195 6.64 -16.84 -4.89
C GLU A 195 6.26 -15.39 -4.61
N VAL A 196 5.92 -14.61 -5.65
CA VAL A 196 5.45 -13.23 -5.52
C VAL A 196 4.13 -13.19 -4.74
N ILE A 197 3.18 -14.07 -5.08
CA ILE A 197 1.90 -14.20 -4.38
C ILE A 197 2.13 -14.54 -2.91
N ARG A 198 2.97 -15.53 -2.62
CA ARG A 198 3.30 -15.97 -1.25
C ARG A 198 3.91 -14.85 -0.42
N LEU A 199 4.85 -14.10 -0.99
CA LEU A 199 5.52 -12.99 -0.31
C LEU A 199 4.59 -11.79 -0.14
N SER A 200 3.77 -11.46 -1.15
CA SER A 200 2.76 -10.39 -1.07
C SER A 200 1.72 -10.72 0.02
N ARG A 201 1.21 -11.95 0.07
CA ARG A 201 0.32 -12.41 1.14
C ARG A 201 0.98 -12.29 2.52
N ARG A 202 2.26 -12.68 2.63
CA ARG A 202 3.03 -12.60 3.88
C ARG A 202 3.10 -11.17 4.40
N ILE A 203 3.46 -10.19 3.58
CA ILE A 203 3.54 -8.80 4.00
C ILE A 203 2.16 -8.16 4.19
N ALA A 204 1.11 -8.59 3.46
CA ALA A 204 -0.26 -8.15 3.68
C ALA A 204 -0.79 -8.56 5.08
N ILE A 205 -0.48 -9.78 5.51
CA ILE A 205 -0.81 -10.27 6.86
C ILE A 205 0.02 -9.53 7.92
N ALA A 206 1.33 -9.41 7.69
CA ALA A 206 2.24 -8.73 8.60
C ALA A 206 1.88 -7.26 8.81
N PHE A 207 1.32 -6.60 7.81
CA PHE A 207 0.85 -5.21 7.92
C PHE A 207 -0.12 -5.02 9.10
N GLY A 208 -0.90 -6.06 9.44
CA GLY A 208 -1.64 -6.15 10.68
C GLY A 208 -3.06 -5.57 10.64
N LEU A 209 -3.58 -5.15 9.50
CA LEU A 209 -4.98 -4.79 9.35
C LEU A 209 -5.88 -6.03 9.48
N LYS A 210 -7.07 -5.82 10.04
CA LYS A 210 -8.02 -6.91 10.28
C LYS A 210 -8.59 -7.49 8.98
N THR A 211 -8.66 -6.69 7.92
CA THR A 211 -9.25 -7.08 6.64
C THR A 211 -8.17 -7.19 5.59
N ILE A 212 -8.19 -8.28 4.84
CA ILE A 212 -7.30 -8.52 3.70
C ILE A 212 -8.16 -8.78 2.48
N VAL A 213 -7.95 -8.01 1.43
CA VAL A 213 -8.69 -8.12 0.17
C VAL A 213 -7.81 -8.82 -0.86
N LEU A 214 -8.36 -9.81 -1.53
CA LEU A 214 -7.72 -10.46 -2.65
C LEU A 214 -8.11 -9.74 -3.94
N PHE A 215 -7.12 -9.21 -4.64
CA PHE A 215 -7.34 -8.71 -5.98
C PHE A 215 -7.26 -9.86 -6.97
N SER A 216 -8.29 -9.99 -7.76
CA SER A 216 -8.30 -10.87 -8.94
C SER A 216 -7.59 -10.18 -10.10
N GLY A 217 -7.07 -10.96 -11.00
CA GLY A 217 -6.46 -10.51 -12.25
C GLY A 217 -5.07 -11.09 -12.43
N SER A 218 -4.86 -11.67 -13.59
CA SER A 218 -3.57 -12.03 -14.14
C SER A 218 -3.25 -11.08 -15.28
N TYR A 219 -1.97 -10.81 -15.49
CA TYR A 219 -1.50 -9.89 -16.52
C TYR A 219 -0.59 -10.64 -17.48
N ASP A 220 -0.87 -10.57 -18.77
CA ASP A 220 -0.08 -11.23 -19.81
C ASP A 220 1.23 -10.47 -20.09
N SER A 221 1.24 -9.18 -19.82
CA SER A 221 2.40 -8.31 -20.02
C SER A 221 2.47 -7.19 -18.97
N VAL A 222 3.60 -6.53 -18.88
CA VAL A 222 3.78 -5.36 -18.01
C VAL A 222 2.95 -4.16 -18.48
N GLU A 223 2.59 -4.10 -19.75
CA GLU A 223 1.76 -3.06 -20.35
C GLU A 223 0.29 -3.19 -19.92
N ASP A 224 -0.16 -4.41 -19.58
CA ASP A 224 -1.53 -4.67 -19.12
C ASP A 224 -1.71 -4.35 -17.63
N ALA A 225 -0.60 -4.29 -16.89
CA ALA A 225 -0.58 -4.04 -15.45
C ALA A 225 -0.60 -2.53 -15.15
N ILE A 226 -1.76 -1.90 -15.27
CA ILE A 226 -1.91 -0.44 -15.28
C ILE A 226 -1.98 0.21 -13.90
N TYR A 227 -1.93 -0.57 -12.80
CA TYR A 227 -1.90 -0.09 -11.42
C TYR A 227 -0.48 -0.17 -10.85
N THR A 228 -0.17 0.63 -9.83
CA THR A 228 1.16 0.64 -9.18
C THR A 228 1.58 -0.75 -8.70
N SER A 229 0.73 -1.38 -7.89
CA SER A 229 1.01 -2.69 -7.30
C SER A 229 0.93 -3.82 -8.33
N SER A 230 0.00 -3.75 -9.30
CA SER A 230 -0.04 -4.72 -10.39
C SER A 230 1.22 -4.66 -11.25
N GLN A 231 1.74 -3.47 -11.50
CA GLN A 231 3.00 -3.26 -12.19
C GLN A 231 4.16 -3.93 -11.44
N ALA A 232 4.22 -3.75 -10.11
CA ALA A 232 5.26 -4.36 -9.29
C ALA A 232 5.20 -5.91 -9.35
N VAL A 233 4.02 -6.51 -9.11
CA VAL A 233 3.90 -7.98 -9.11
C VAL A 233 4.17 -8.58 -10.48
N THR A 234 3.78 -7.92 -11.56
CA THR A 234 4.06 -8.37 -12.93
C THR A 234 5.56 -8.30 -13.27
N LEU A 235 6.29 -7.37 -12.64
CA LEU A 235 7.75 -7.31 -12.70
C LEU A 235 8.45 -8.34 -11.79
N GLY A 236 7.70 -9.18 -11.08
CA GLY A 236 8.24 -10.19 -10.16
C GLY A 236 8.57 -9.64 -8.76
N ILE A 237 8.07 -8.46 -8.41
CA ILE A 237 8.32 -7.78 -7.15
C ILE A 237 7.08 -7.92 -6.25
N PRO A 238 7.16 -8.60 -5.08
CA PRO A 238 6.08 -8.68 -4.14
C PRO A 238 5.53 -7.31 -3.74
N ALA A 239 4.22 -7.13 -3.84
CA ALA A 239 3.59 -5.85 -3.55
C ALA A 239 2.21 -6.03 -2.90
N ILE A 240 1.83 -5.03 -2.12
CA ILE A 240 0.50 -4.90 -1.54
C ILE A 240 -0.04 -3.49 -1.75
N ASP A 241 -1.36 -3.39 -1.81
CA ASP A 241 -2.08 -2.15 -1.64
C ASP A 241 -2.55 -2.04 -0.19
N VAL A 242 -2.61 -0.83 0.32
CA VAL A 242 -3.17 -0.51 1.63
C VAL A 242 -4.19 0.59 1.45
N GLU A 243 -5.37 0.39 2.02
CA GLU A 243 -6.40 1.42 2.07
C GLU A 243 -6.65 1.80 3.53
N SER A 244 -6.19 2.98 3.93
CA SER A 244 -6.33 3.48 5.31
C SER A 244 -6.67 4.96 5.34
N GLY A 245 -7.94 5.24 5.64
CA GLY A 245 -8.51 6.57 5.66
C GLY A 245 -9.68 6.74 4.71
N GLU A 246 -10.38 7.84 4.82
CA GLU A 246 -11.55 8.16 4.01
C GLU A 246 -11.73 9.67 3.86
N ARG A 247 -12.35 10.11 2.77
CA ARG A 247 -12.79 11.51 2.55
C ARG A 247 -11.67 12.55 2.67
N GLY A 248 -10.43 12.18 2.39
CA GLY A 248 -9.28 13.07 2.57
C GLY A 248 -9.05 13.52 4.02
N LEU A 249 -9.57 12.80 5.02
CA LEU A 249 -9.40 13.12 6.43
C LEU A 249 -8.00 12.75 6.92
N ILE A 250 -7.52 13.47 7.95
CA ILE A 250 -6.15 13.35 8.46
C ILE A 250 -6.07 13.04 9.96
N ASP A 251 -7.18 12.59 10.54
CA ASP A 251 -7.22 12.18 11.94
C ASP A 251 -6.28 10.99 12.19
N GLY A 252 -5.75 10.88 13.42
CA GLY A 252 -4.83 9.80 13.79
C GLY A 252 -5.37 8.40 13.50
N GLN A 253 -6.68 8.19 13.66
CA GLN A 253 -7.30 6.89 13.32
C GLN A 253 -7.15 6.46 11.85
N TYR A 254 -6.78 7.38 10.93
CA TYR A 254 -6.52 7.12 9.53
C TYR A 254 -5.03 7.12 9.19
N VAL A 255 -4.24 7.90 9.92
CA VAL A 255 -2.77 8.01 9.72
C VAL A 255 -2.02 6.88 10.41
N ASP A 256 -2.36 6.62 11.69
CA ASP A 256 -1.61 5.67 12.54
C ASP A 256 -1.60 4.23 12.01
N PRO A 257 -2.68 3.68 11.40
CA PRO A 257 -2.65 2.32 10.85
C PRO A 257 -1.58 2.12 9.78
N SER A 258 -1.35 3.12 8.92
CA SER A 258 -0.29 3.06 7.91
C SER A 258 1.10 3.09 8.54
N ILE A 259 1.31 3.87 9.60
CA ILE A 259 2.58 3.92 10.32
C ILE A 259 2.87 2.58 10.99
N VAL A 260 1.92 2.06 11.75
CA VAL A 260 2.05 0.77 12.47
C VAL A 260 2.26 -0.38 11.49
N GLY A 261 1.46 -0.40 10.41
CA GLY A 261 1.56 -1.44 9.40
C GLY A 261 2.90 -1.49 8.69
N VAL A 262 3.46 -0.33 8.31
CA VAL A 262 4.81 -0.28 7.71
C VAL A 262 5.87 -0.78 8.71
N ILE A 263 5.80 -0.35 9.99
CA ILE A 263 6.72 -0.83 11.03
C ILE A 263 6.63 -2.36 11.18
N ASN A 264 5.43 -2.91 11.12
CA ASN A 264 5.22 -4.37 11.19
C ASN A 264 5.82 -5.09 9.97
N VAL A 265 5.67 -4.55 8.76
CA VAL A 265 6.33 -5.11 7.57
C VAL A 265 7.85 -5.01 7.68
N MET A 266 8.40 -3.90 8.18
CA MET A 266 9.83 -3.76 8.43
C MET A 266 10.35 -4.83 9.41
N ARG A 267 9.57 -5.16 10.47
CA ARG A 267 9.90 -6.25 11.41
C ARG A 267 9.80 -7.62 10.75
N GLU A 268 8.77 -7.85 9.94
CA GLU A 268 8.56 -9.11 9.20
C GLU A 268 9.69 -9.39 8.20
N LEU A 269 10.24 -8.34 7.60
CA LEU A 269 11.38 -8.40 6.67
C LEU A 269 12.74 -8.32 7.39
N GLU A 270 12.76 -8.37 8.73
CA GLU A 270 13.98 -8.28 9.56
C GLU A 270 14.82 -7.02 9.30
N MET A 271 14.18 -5.94 8.82
CA MET A 271 14.82 -4.65 8.58
C MET A 271 15.08 -3.89 9.87
N ILE A 272 14.25 -4.10 10.88
CA ILE A 272 14.38 -3.57 12.26
C ILE A 272 14.09 -4.67 13.27
N ASP A 273 14.56 -4.49 14.50
CA ASP A 273 14.34 -5.45 15.56
C ASP A 273 12.86 -5.53 15.99
N GLY A 274 12.46 -6.70 16.48
CA GLY A 274 11.12 -6.99 17.00
C GLY A 274 10.33 -7.94 16.12
N SER A 275 9.12 -8.28 16.56
CA SER A 275 8.17 -9.10 15.80
C SER A 275 6.99 -8.23 15.37
N PRO A 276 6.37 -8.52 14.21
CA PRO A 276 5.17 -7.80 13.79
C PRO A 276 4.02 -8.03 14.79
N GLU A 277 3.24 -6.99 15.03
CA GLU A 277 1.99 -7.04 15.78
C GLU A 277 0.86 -7.37 14.79
N SER A 278 0.75 -8.64 14.40
CA SER A 278 -0.24 -9.08 13.42
C SER A 278 -1.58 -9.44 14.07
N ASN A 279 -2.65 -9.36 13.30
CA ASN A 279 -3.94 -9.92 13.66
C ASN A 279 -3.89 -11.45 13.56
N GLU A 280 -4.24 -12.15 14.66
CA GLU A 280 -4.25 -13.63 14.70
C GLU A 280 -5.31 -14.24 13.78
N ASN A 281 -6.38 -13.50 13.46
CA ASN A 281 -7.52 -13.98 12.66
C ASN A 281 -7.97 -12.87 11.67
N PRO A 282 -7.25 -12.63 10.60
CA PRO A 282 -7.68 -11.66 9.58
C PRO A 282 -8.94 -12.16 8.86
N LEU A 283 -9.77 -11.22 8.41
CA LEU A 283 -10.92 -11.46 7.56
C LEU A 283 -10.49 -11.33 6.10
N PHE A 284 -10.73 -12.37 5.31
CA PHE A 284 -10.42 -12.35 3.90
C PHE A 284 -11.66 -11.98 3.07
N ILE A 285 -11.44 -11.13 2.07
CA ILE A 285 -12.42 -10.77 1.05
C ILE A 285 -11.88 -11.27 -0.28
N SER A 286 -12.47 -12.34 -0.80
CA SER A 286 -11.98 -13.02 -2.01
C SER A 286 -12.62 -12.52 -3.30
N ASP A 287 -13.74 -11.81 -3.19
CA ASP A 287 -14.48 -11.31 -4.35
C ASP A 287 -15.13 -9.96 -4.02
N ARG A 288 -15.32 -9.13 -5.04
CA ARG A 288 -15.88 -7.78 -4.90
C ARG A 288 -16.85 -7.47 -6.02
N VAL A 289 -17.95 -6.87 -5.67
CA VAL A 289 -18.90 -6.31 -6.62
C VAL A 289 -18.81 -4.79 -6.60
N CYS A 290 -18.43 -4.20 -7.75
CA CYS A 290 -18.43 -2.76 -7.96
C CYS A 290 -19.75 -2.34 -8.58
N LEU A 291 -20.51 -1.50 -7.88
CA LEU A 291 -21.76 -0.96 -8.38
C LEU A 291 -21.50 0.36 -9.09
N LYS A 292 -22.00 0.46 -10.31
CA LYS A 292 -21.85 1.66 -11.14
C LYS A 292 -23.15 2.40 -11.30
N SER A 293 -23.07 3.72 -11.45
CA SER A 293 -24.20 4.56 -11.81
C SER A 293 -24.70 4.24 -13.23
N GLY A 294 -26.00 4.08 -13.38
CA GLY A 294 -26.69 3.96 -14.67
C GLY A 294 -26.95 5.32 -15.35
N ASP A 295 -26.95 6.40 -14.58
CA ASP A 295 -27.30 7.74 -15.03
C ASP A 295 -26.36 8.82 -14.51
N ASN A 296 -26.37 9.99 -15.15
CA ASN A 296 -25.78 11.20 -14.59
C ASN A 296 -26.77 11.89 -13.67
N GLY A 297 -26.33 12.45 -12.54
CA GLY A 297 -27.25 13.17 -11.70
C GLY A 297 -26.71 13.54 -10.33
N ILE A 298 -27.63 13.60 -9.39
CA ILE A 298 -27.37 13.88 -7.98
C ILE A 298 -27.54 12.57 -7.20
N TRP A 299 -26.43 12.06 -6.68
CA TRP A 299 -26.40 10.92 -5.79
C TRP A 299 -26.80 11.32 -4.37
N SER A 300 -27.74 10.59 -3.81
CA SER A 300 -28.20 10.74 -2.43
C SER A 300 -28.06 9.38 -1.72
N PRO A 301 -26.95 9.16 -0.98
CA PRO A 301 -26.76 7.94 -0.22
C PRO A 301 -27.79 7.79 0.90
N ASP A 302 -28.22 6.55 1.20
CA ASP A 302 -29.07 6.27 2.35
C ASP A 302 -28.27 6.50 3.64
N SER A 303 -28.78 7.36 4.52
CA SER A 303 -28.09 7.77 5.75
C SER A 303 -27.92 6.64 6.78
N LEU A 304 -28.64 5.53 6.62
CA LEU A 304 -28.55 4.36 7.48
C LEU A 304 -27.46 3.37 7.03
N VAL A 305 -26.94 3.53 5.80
CA VAL A 305 -25.92 2.67 5.23
C VAL A 305 -24.53 3.27 5.48
N LYS A 306 -23.62 2.47 6.00
CA LYS A 306 -22.24 2.89 6.30
C LYS A 306 -21.22 1.88 5.80
N THR A 307 -20.09 2.37 5.37
CA THR A 307 -18.95 1.51 5.08
C THR A 307 -18.50 0.75 6.33
N GLY A 308 -18.07 -0.48 6.14
CA GLY A 308 -17.74 -1.42 7.23
C GLY A 308 -18.92 -2.26 7.71
N ASP A 309 -20.17 -1.88 7.39
CA ASP A 309 -21.34 -2.69 7.71
C ASP A 309 -21.45 -3.89 6.77
N TYR A 310 -21.91 -5.03 7.31
CA TYR A 310 -22.37 -6.14 6.49
C TYR A 310 -23.80 -5.83 6.02
N ILE A 311 -23.98 -5.77 4.72
CA ILE A 311 -25.26 -5.48 4.09
C ILE A 311 -25.84 -6.72 3.41
N ASN A 312 -27.17 -6.82 3.35
CA ASN A 312 -27.85 -7.91 2.69
C ASN A 312 -28.18 -7.56 1.24
N ALA A 313 -28.24 -8.55 0.37
CA ALA A 313 -28.77 -8.38 -0.98
C ALA A 313 -30.16 -7.73 -0.94
N GLY A 314 -30.42 -6.78 -1.84
CA GLY A 314 -31.65 -5.99 -1.88
C GLY A 314 -31.67 -4.78 -0.95
N THR A 315 -30.65 -4.57 -0.10
CA THR A 315 -30.57 -3.34 0.72
C THR A 315 -30.46 -2.12 -0.20
N ARG A 316 -31.34 -1.14 0.00
CA ARG A 316 -31.25 0.14 -0.69
C ARG A 316 -30.04 0.91 -0.22
N LEU A 317 -29.20 1.33 -1.15
CA LEU A 317 -27.98 2.11 -0.88
C LEU A 317 -28.20 3.60 -1.05
N GLY A 318 -29.11 4.00 -1.93
CA GLY A 318 -29.45 5.38 -2.19
C GLY A 318 -30.18 5.57 -3.50
N VAL A 319 -30.28 6.82 -3.93
CA VAL A 319 -31.05 7.24 -5.13
C VAL A 319 -30.21 8.20 -5.96
N ILE A 320 -30.28 8.06 -7.27
CA ILE A 320 -29.84 9.06 -8.23
C ILE A 320 -31.06 9.82 -8.72
N SER A 321 -31.03 11.14 -8.63
CA SER A 321 -32.05 12.03 -9.18
C SER A 321 -31.49 12.93 -10.29
N ASP A 322 -32.37 13.46 -11.12
CA ASP A 322 -32.03 14.55 -12.03
C ASP A 322 -31.76 15.87 -11.25
N TYR A 323 -31.33 16.89 -11.97
CA TYR A 323 -31.01 18.20 -11.37
C TYR A 323 -32.25 18.98 -10.86
N HIS A 324 -33.46 18.43 -11.04
CA HIS A 324 -34.72 18.98 -10.55
C HIS A 324 -35.30 18.16 -9.40
N GLY A 325 -34.64 17.04 -9.01
CA GLY A 325 -35.06 16.20 -7.90
C GLY A 325 -35.95 15.03 -8.30
N THR A 326 -36.15 14.78 -9.61
CA THR A 326 -36.90 13.61 -10.07
C THR A 326 -36.02 12.38 -9.94
N GLU A 327 -36.49 11.34 -9.28
CA GLU A 327 -35.76 10.06 -9.17
C GLU A 327 -35.58 9.42 -10.54
N LEU A 328 -34.32 9.08 -10.87
CA LEU A 328 -33.93 8.38 -12.08
C LEU A 328 -33.67 6.91 -11.80
N GLU A 329 -32.93 6.62 -10.73
CA GLU A 329 -32.49 5.28 -10.39
C GLU A 329 -32.40 5.06 -8.88
N THR A 330 -32.89 3.92 -8.40
CA THR A 330 -32.64 3.45 -7.03
C THR A 330 -31.53 2.41 -7.06
N ILE A 331 -30.44 2.66 -6.33
CA ILE A 331 -29.31 1.73 -6.21
C ILE A 331 -29.55 0.79 -5.05
N THR A 332 -29.46 -0.51 -5.30
CA THR A 332 -29.59 -1.57 -4.31
C THR A 332 -28.39 -2.52 -4.35
N ALA A 333 -28.03 -3.11 -3.21
CA ALA A 333 -26.99 -4.12 -3.12
C ALA A 333 -27.41 -5.40 -3.91
N PRO A 334 -26.66 -5.82 -4.91
CA PRO A 334 -26.99 -7.02 -5.69
C PRO A 334 -26.70 -8.31 -4.91
N GLU A 335 -25.74 -8.27 -4.00
CA GLU A 335 -25.29 -9.38 -3.17
C GLU A 335 -25.09 -8.94 -1.71
N SER A 336 -25.04 -9.93 -0.81
CA SER A 336 -24.70 -9.68 0.60
C SER A 336 -23.18 -9.65 0.79
N GLY A 337 -22.67 -8.71 1.60
CA GLY A 337 -21.25 -8.58 1.88
C GLY A 337 -20.93 -7.36 2.74
N VAL A 338 -19.65 -7.09 2.93
CA VAL A 338 -19.15 -5.90 3.64
C VAL A 338 -19.08 -4.73 2.66
N LEU A 339 -19.71 -3.61 2.97
CA LEU A 339 -19.61 -2.40 2.18
C LEU A 339 -18.24 -1.76 2.43
N LEU A 340 -17.32 -1.87 1.45
CA LEU A 340 -15.94 -1.41 1.57
C LEU A 340 -15.77 0.06 1.19
N VAL A 341 -16.36 0.45 0.07
CA VAL A 341 -16.27 1.80 -0.48
C VAL A 341 -17.67 2.31 -0.77
N PHE A 342 -17.90 3.59 -0.51
CA PHE A 342 -19.18 4.23 -0.74
C PHE A 342 -19.01 5.71 -1.08
N ILE A 343 -19.51 6.13 -2.23
CA ILE A 343 -19.49 7.55 -2.60
C ILE A 343 -20.46 8.31 -1.70
N VAL A 344 -19.99 9.39 -1.11
CA VAL A 344 -20.76 10.19 -0.14
C VAL A 344 -21.02 11.62 -0.59
N THR A 345 -20.57 11.98 -1.78
CA THR A 345 -20.78 13.31 -2.38
C THR A 345 -21.82 13.26 -3.49
N PRO A 346 -22.59 14.34 -3.68
CA PRO A 346 -23.71 14.35 -4.62
C PRO A 346 -23.40 14.17 -6.10
N PRO A 347 -22.30 14.70 -6.67
CA PRO A 347 -22.05 14.56 -8.09
C PRO A 347 -21.78 13.11 -8.46
N ILE A 348 -22.49 12.60 -9.46
CA ILE A 348 -22.26 11.28 -10.02
C ILE A 348 -22.45 11.29 -11.54
N ASN A 349 -21.56 10.60 -12.26
CA ASN A 349 -21.68 10.44 -13.70
C ASN A 349 -21.96 8.97 -14.05
N LYS A 350 -22.64 8.78 -15.15
CA LYS A 350 -22.93 7.44 -15.68
C LYS A 350 -21.64 6.62 -15.84
N GLY A 351 -21.65 5.44 -15.26
CA GLY A 351 -20.53 4.50 -15.31
C GLY A 351 -19.49 4.68 -14.19
N GLU A 352 -19.62 5.73 -13.36
CA GLU A 352 -18.78 5.88 -12.17
C GLU A 352 -19.17 4.87 -11.09
N ASP A 353 -18.17 4.45 -10.30
CA ASP A 353 -18.36 3.54 -9.18
C ASP A 353 -19.08 4.27 -8.03
N ILE A 354 -20.14 3.69 -7.50
CA ILE A 354 -20.92 4.22 -6.35
C ILE A 354 -20.56 3.49 -5.08
N ALA A 355 -20.38 2.18 -5.16
CA ALA A 355 -20.14 1.32 -4.01
C ALA A 355 -19.32 0.09 -4.39
N VAL A 356 -18.54 -0.41 -3.44
CA VAL A 356 -17.85 -1.69 -3.54
C VAL A 356 -18.28 -2.57 -2.37
N ILE A 357 -18.79 -3.75 -2.67
CA ILE A 357 -19.25 -4.75 -1.70
C ILE A 357 -18.30 -5.94 -1.76
N GLY A 358 -17.70 -6.29 -0.62
CA GLY A 358 -16.75 -7.39 -0.49
C GLY A 358 -17.40 -8.65 0.09
N LYS A 359 -17.11 -9.80 -0.52
CA LYS A 359 -17.59 -11.12 -0.07
C LYS A 359 -16.57 -11.78 0.84
N LEU A 360 -17.00 -12.09 2.07
CA LEU A 360 -16.16 -12.78 3.04
C LEU A 360 -15.87 -14.22 2.63
N SER A 361 -14.61 -14.65 2.80
CA SER A 361 -14.15 -16.02 2.62
C SER A 361 -13.44 -16.53 3.86
N ALA A 362 -13.46 -17.85 4.07
CA ALA A 362 -12.61 -18.47 5.06
C ALA A 362 -11.17 -18.57 4.52
N GLU A 363 -10.17 -18.38 5.40
CA GLU A 363 -8.74 -18.46 5.01
C GLU A 363 -8.39 -19.79 4.31
N ARG A 364 -9.02 -20.90 4.73
CA ARG A 364 -8.82 -22.23 4.15
C ARG A 364 -9.29 -22.39 2.70
N ASP A 365 -10.06 -21.44 2.21
CA ASP A 365 -10.63 -21.45 0.86
C ASP A 365 -9.77 -20.60 -0.11
N LEU A 366 -8.61 -20.14 0.35
CA LEU A 366 -7.63 -19.28 -0.34
C LEU A 366 -6.29 -20.06 -0.47
#